data_fd7f88d78c23e7d62431ff83ce2d148a
#
_entry.id   fd7f88d78c23e7d62431ff83ce2d148a
#
_cell.length_a   1.000
_cell.length_b   1.000
_cell.length_c   1.000
_cell.angle_alpha   90.00
_cell.angle_beta   90.00
_cell.angle_gamma   90.00
#
_symmetry.space_group_name_H-M   'P 1'
#
loop_
_entity.id
_entity.type
_entity.pdbx_description
1 polymer ?
#
loop_
_entity_poly.entity_id
_entity_poly.type
_entity_poly.pdbx_seq_one_letter_code
_entity_poly.pdbx_strand_id
1 'polypeptide(L)'
;MDFVGTVWALLPPVIAIVLALITKEVYMSLFIGVVTGALLYTNFSPVGTIEAIFEVMMEKLGDSWNVGILIFLVFLGIIVALMTRAGGSAAYGKWAGSKIKTRSGALLSTFALGVVIFVDDYFNCLTVGNVMRPVTDKQKISRAKLAYIIDATAAPICIIAPISSWAAAVTGYTNGDGFSLFLQTIPFNLYAWLTILMVIFMGVTGLDYGPMKKFEENAAKGDLFSGKNDYENVKENIISAKGKVIDLVLPVIFLIASCIICMIYTGGFFEGESFINAFANCDASMGLVMGSFITLVFVFLLYLPRRVITFSEFAECIPQGFKMMVSAILILVLAWTLGGFCSTKLEAGAFVSSMLSGNMTATSLFPAILFLVGSGLAFATGTSWGTFGILIPIVTAMFPETDPMLVVCIAASLAGSVCGDHMSPISDTTIMASAGAQCHHVDHVSTQLPYALTFGGCCVAAYLVAGFTKNVFLTMAAGVILLFAVLSFIRYRQGHK
;
A
#
# COMPACT_ATOMS: atom_id res chain seq x y z
N MET A 1 -40.15 -1.22 7.03
CA MET A 1 -39.47 -2.51 6.72
C MET A 1 -38.23 -2.55 7.55
N ASP A 2 -37.93 -3.66 8.17
CA ASP A 2 -36.68 -3.77 8.92
C ASP A 2 -35.59 -4.28 7.96
N PHE A 3 -34.57 -3.44 7.70
CA PHE A 3 -33.46 -3.77 6.80
C PHE A 3 -32.25 -4.33 7.57
N VAL A 4 -32.27 -4.24 8.90
CA VAL A 4 -31.20 -4.67 9.78
C VAL A 4 -31.12 -6.22 9.78
N GLY A 5 -29.92 -6.78 9.70
CA GLY A 5 -29.69 -8.22 9.68
C GLY A 5 -30.25 -8.97 8.47
N THR A 6 -30.57 -8.25 7.39
CA THR A 6 -31.14 -8.83 6.15
C THR A 6 -30.20 -8.67 4.94
N VAL A 7 -30.57 -9.26 3.79
CA VAL A 7 -29.81 -9.10 2.53
C VAL A 7 -29.60 -7.64 2.14
N TRP A 8 -30.50 -6.74 2.53
CA TRP A 8 -30.41 -5.31 2.27
C TRP A 8 -29.26 -4.63 2.99
N ALA A 9 -28.75 -5.22 4.08
CA ALA A 9 -27.57 -4.72 4.79
C ALA A 9 -26.28 -4.77 3.93
N LEU A 10 -26.27 -5.60 2.86
CA LEU A 10 -25.17 -5.67 1.90
C LEU A 10 -25.28 -4.62 0.78
N LEU A 11 -26.43 -3.92 0.65
CA LEU A 11 -26.65 -2.99 -0.45
C LEU A 11 -25.67 -1.78 -0.42
N PRO A 12 -25.38 -1.15 0.74
CA PRO A 12 -24.44 -0.01 0.79
C PRO A 12 -23.04 -0.35 0.23
N PRO A 13 -22.36 -1.41 0.67
CA PRO A 13 -21.05 -1.74 0.12
C PRO A 13 -21.13 -2.21 -1.33
N VAL A 14 -22.18 -2.93 -1.74
CA VAL A 14 -22.37 -3.33 -3.14
C VAL A 14 -22.54 -2.11 -4.04
N ILE A 15 -23.34 -1.11 -3.65
CA ILE A 15 -23.48 0.15 -4.39
C ILE A 15 -22.13 0.87 -4.48
N ALA A 16 -21.36 0.96 -3.38
CA ALA A 16 -20.04 1.59 -3.40
C ALA A 16 -19.11 0.89 -4.41
N ILE A 17 -19.05 -0.44 -4.43
CA ILE A 17 -18.26 -1.23 -5.38
C ILE A 17 -18.73 -0.99 -6.83
N VAL A 18 -20.02 -1.12 -7.09
CA VAL A 18 -20.58 -1.00 -8.46
C VAL A 18 -20.36 0.40 -9.00
N LEU A 19 -20.59 1.44 -8.19
CA LEU A 19 -20.34 2.82 -8.59
C LEU A 19 -18.85 3.07 -8.84
N ALA A 20 -17.96 2.57 -7.98
CA ALA A 20 -16.52 2.73 -8.18
C ALA A 20 -16.05 2.06 -9.49
N LEU A 21 -16.58 0.87 -9.83
CA LEU A 21 -16.29 0.20 -11.10
C LEU A 21 -16.80 0.97 -12.33
N ILE A 22 -17.97 1.60 -12.24
CA ILE A 22 -18.59 2.33 -13.35
C ILE A 22 -18.00 3.74 -13.52
N THR A 23 -17.89 4.48 -12.40
CA THR A 23 -17.49 5.90 -12.41
C THR A 23 -15.98 6.09 -12.36
N LYS A 24 -15.24 5.11 -11.85
CA LYS A 24 -13.81 5.18 -11.52
C LYS A 24 -13.49 6.24 -10.45
N GLU A 25 -14.48 6.56 -9.60
CA GLU A 25 -14.41 7.59 -8.57
C GLU A 25 -14.68 6.97 -7.19
N VAL A 26 -13.68 6.90 -6.33
CA VAL A 26 -13.77 6.24 -5.02
C VAL A 26 -14.49 7.09 -3.99
N TYR A 27 -14.18 8.39 -3.90
CA TYR A 27 -14.76 9.26 -2.88
C TYR A 27 -16.29 9.34 -2.99
N MET A 28 -16.79 9.60 -4.20
CA MET A 28 -18.24 9.68 -4.45
C MET A 28 -18.93 8.33 -4.27
N SER A 29 -18.24 7.24 -4.63
CA SER A 29 -18.77 5.89 -4.48
C SER A 29 -18.91 5.49 -3.01
N LEU A 30 -17.91 5.76 -2.19
CA LEU A 30 -17.97 5.58 -0.74
C LEU A 30 -19.06 6.46 -0.12
N PHE A 31 -19.14 7.74 -0.51
CA PHE A 31 -20.14 8.66 0.02
C PHE A 31 -21.55 8.20 -0.31
N ILE A 32 -21.85 7.78 -1.55
CA ILE A 32 -23.15 7.24 -1.93
C ILE A 32 -23.44 5.93 -1.18
N GLY A 33 -22.42 5.09 -0.94
CA GLY A 33 -22.54 3.92 -0.08
C GLY A 33 -22.98 4.30 1.35
N VAL A 34 -22.36 5.32 1.94
CA VAL A 34 -22.72 5.87 3.26
C VAL A 34 -24.16 6.38 3.25
N VAL A 35 -24.56 7.18 2.24
CA VAL A 35 -25.93 7.67 2.11
C VAL A 35 -26.94 6.52 2.01
N THR A 36 -26.60 5.48 1.23
CA THR A 36 -27.45 4.28 1.10
C THR A 36 -27.59 3.57 2.45
N GLY A 37 -26.51 3.41 3.19
CA GLY A 37 -26.54 2.82 4.53
C GLY A 37 -27.43 3.58 5.50
N ALA A 38 -27.30 4.89 5.50
CA ALA A 38 -28.12 5.78 6.33
C ALA A 38 -29.60 5.76 5.93
N LEU A 39 -29.93 5.76 4.62
CA LEU A 39 -31.31 5.64 4.12
C LEU A 39 -31.98 4.35 4.59
N LEU A 40 -31.29 3.22 4.48
CA LEU A 40 -31.82 1.93 4.93
C LEU A 40 -32.01 1.90 6.46
N TYR A 41 -31.02 2.40 7.21
CA TYR A 41 -31.08 2.44 8.66
C TYR A 41 -32.25 3.29 9.16
N THR A 42 -32.51 4.43 8.54
CA THR A 42 -33.56 5.37 8.96
C THR A 42 -34.91 5.14 8.27
N ASN A 43 -35.09 4.03 7.56
CA ASN A 43 -36.29 3.70 6.77
C ASN A 43 -36.70 4.85 5.82
N PHE A 44 -35.71 5.42 5.11
CA PHE A 44 -35.87 6.51 4.13
C PHE A 44 -36.38 7.84 4.69
N SER A 45 -36.17 8.09 6.00
CA SER A 45 -36.44 9.41 6.59
C SER A 45 -35.42 10.43 6.09
N PRO A 46 -35.80 11.52 5.38
CA PRO A 46 -34.83 12.46 4.82
C PRO A 46 -33.98 13.16 5.91
N VAL A 47 -34.61 13.62 6.98
CA VAL A 47 -33.93 14.30 8.10
C VAL A 47 -33.11 13.28 8.88
N GLY A 48 -33.70 12.12 9.24
CA GLY A 48 -33.01 11.07 9.96
C GLY A 48 -31.77 10.55 9.18
N THR A 49 -31.82 10.51 7.84
CA THR A 49 -30.66 10.11 7.03
C THR A 49 -29.50 11.08 7.20
N ILE A 50 -29.74 12.39 7.14
CA ILE A 50 -28.71 13.40 7.35
C ILE A 50 -28.13 13.31 8.76
N GLU A 51 -29.02 13.23 9.77
CA GLU A 51 -28.59 13.07 11.17
C GLU A 51 -27.74 11.83 11.38
N ALA A 52 -28.18 10.67 10.87
CA ALA A 52 -27.46 9.40 11.00
C ALA A 52 -26.08 9.43 10.33
N ILE A 53 -25.93 10.05 9.14
CA ILE A 53 -24.64 10.20 8.46
C ILE A 53 -23.65 10.93 9.37
N PHE A 54 -24.05 12.10 9.88
CA PHE A 54 -23.13 12.89 10.72
C PHE A 54 -22.93 12.28 12.11
N GLU A 55 -23.95 11.63 12.69
CA GLU A 55 -23.81 10.89 13.96
C GLU A 55 -22.72 9.81 13.85
N VAL A 56 -22.83 8.92 12.86
CA VAL A 56 -21.85 7.85 12.66
C VAL A 56 -20.48 8.42 12.30
N MET A 57 -20.41 9.43 11.43
CA MET A 57 -19.15 10.08 11.06
C MET A 57 -18.47 10.74 12.27
N MET A 58 -19.22 11.46 13.09
CA MET A 58 -18.67 12.08 14.33
C MET A 58 -18.28 11.04 15.36
N GLU A 59 -19.03 9.94 15.51
CA GLU A 59 -18.67 8.81 16.36
C GLU A 59 -17.31 8.24 15.94
N LYS A 60 -17.11 8.00 14.64
CA LYS A 60 -15.83 7.48 14.11
C LYS A 60 -14.68 8.47 14.19
N LEU A 61 -14.92 9.75 13.95
CA LEU A 61 -13.91 10.81 14.09
C LEU A 61 -13.63 11.19 15.54
N GLY A 62 -14.55 10.94 16.46
CA GLY A 62 -14.36 11.16 17.91
C GLY A 62 -13.65 10.00 18.61
N ASP A 63 -13.48 8.89 17.94
CA ASP A 63 -12.74 7.75 18.46
C ASP A 63 -11.24 8.07 18.55
N SER A 64 -10.65 7.91 19.74
CA SER A 64 -9.25 8.27 20.00
C SER A 64 -8.26 7.46 19.16
N TRP A 65 -8.59 6.22 18.87
CA TRP A 65 -7.79 5.34 18.03
C TRP A 65 -7.73 5.87 16.58
N ASN A 66 -8.88 6.19 16.00
CA ASN A 66 -8.98 6.73 14.64
C ASN A 66 -8.28 8.10 14.53
N VAL A 67 -8.50 8.98 15.51
CA VAL A 67 -7.82 10.29 15.55
C VAL A 67 -6.31 10.12 15.61
N GLY A 68 -5.80 9.17 16.40
CA GLY A 68 -4.37 8.89 16.46
C GLY A 68 -3.80 8.45 15.11
N ILE A 69 -4.50 7.58 14.37
CA ILE A 69 -4.11 7.19 13.01
C ILE A 69 -4.02 8.40 12.08
N LEU A 70 -5.02 9.31 12.12
CA LEU A 70 -5.00 10.53 11.30
C LEU A 70 -3.82 11.44 11.65
N ILE A 71 -3.51 11.62 12.94
CA ILE A 71 -2.36 12.41 13.41
C ILE A 71 -1.05 11.78 12.93
N PHE A 72 -0.91 10.45 13.07
CA PHE A 72 0.27 9.73 12.58
C PHE A 72 0.51 9.95 11.08
N LEU A 73 -0.53 9.82 10.25
CA LEU A 73 -0.43 10.07 8.81
C LEU A 73 0.03 11.49 8.49
N VAL A 74 -0.48 12.49 9.21
CA VAL A 74 -0.05 13.88 9.04
C VAL A 74 1.43 14.05 9.40
N PHE A 75 1.88 13.54 10.54
CA PHE A 75 3.28 13.62 10.94
C PHE A 75 4.19 12.86 9.97
N LEU A 76 3.75 11.70 9.51
CA LEU A 76 4.46 10.93 8.50
C LEU A 76 4.66 11.73 7.20
N GLY A 77 3.59 12.33 6.68
CA GLY A 77 3.66 13.19 5.49
C GLY A 77 4.62 14.37 5.68
N ILE A 78 4.64 15.00 6.86
CA ILE A 78 5.58 16.08 7.18
C ILE A 78 7.04 15.57 7.18
N ILE A 79 7.32 14.41 7.80
CA ILE A 79 8.65 13.80 7.82
C ILE A 79 9.11 13.51 6.37
N VAL A 80 8.24 12.97 5.54
CA VAL A 80 8.49 12.69 4.12
C VAL A 80 8.82 13.97 3.35
N ALA A 81 8.03 15.05 3.52
CA ALA A 81 8.27 16.33 2.88
C ALA A 81 9.64 16.93 3.30
N LEU A 82 9.99 16.81 4.59
CA LEU A 82 11.28 17.26 5.14
C LEU A 82 12.46 16.45 4.58
N MET A 83 12.36 15.13 4.51
CA MET A 83 13.40 14.27 3.94
C MET A 83 13.63 14.57 2.45
N THR A 84 12.57 14.83 1.71
CA THR A 84 12.63 15.23 0.29
C THR A 84 13.36 16.57 0.16
N ARG A 85 12.97 17.58 0.94
CA ARG A 85 13.56 18.93 0.91
C ARG A 85 15.03 18.93 1.32
N ALA A 86 15.43 18.07 2.28
CA ALA A 86 16.79 17.96 2.78
C ALA A 86 17.82 17.47 1.74
N GLY A 87 17.37 16.81 0.66
CA GLY A 87 18.26 16.39 -0.42
C GLY A 87 19.09 15.13 -0.12
N GLY A 88 18.74 14.39 0.92
CA GLY A 88 19.41 13.13 1.27
C GLY A 88 19.35 12.09 0.16
N SER A 89 18.24 12.07 -0.57
CA SER A 89 18.02 11.21 -1.75
C SER A 89 19.02 11.48 -2.87
N ALA A 90 19.23 12.77 -3.22
CA ALA A 90 20.21 13.16 -4.23
C ALA A 90 21.64 12.79 -3.85
N ALA A 91 21.98 12.92 -2.56
CA ALA A 91 23.28 12.50 -2.03
C ALA A 91 23.49 10.99 -2.13
N TYR A 92 22.46 10.19 -1.83
CA TYR A 92 22.49 8.74 -2.00
C TYR A 92 22.70 8.36 -3.47
N GLY A 93 22.01 8.99 -4.41
CA GLY A 93 22.17 8.73 -5.85
C GLY A 93 23.61 8.97 -6.34
N LYS A 94 24.24 10.05 -5.91
CA LYS A 94 25.66 10.33 -6.20
C LYS A 94 26.59 9.27 -5.64
N TRP A 95 26.38 8.87 -4.38
CA TRP A 95 27.17 7.81 -3.73
C TRP A 95 26.99 6.46 -4.46
N ALA A 96 25.75 6.04 -4.70
CA ALA A 96 25.41 4.80 -5.39
C ALA A 96 26.01 4.75 -6.80
N GLY A 97 25.89 5.83 -7.58
CA GLY A 97 26.45 5.94 -8.94
C GLY A 97 27.97 5.82 -9.01
N SER A 98 28.70 6.11 -7.91
CA SER A 98 30.15 5.91 -7.82
C SER A 98 30.54 4.47 -7.50
N LYS A 99 29.70 3.71 -6.82
CA LYS A 99 29.99 2.35 -6.32
C LYS A 99 29.44 1.25 -7.23
N ILE A 100 28.28 1.48 -7.85
CA ILE A 100 27.57 0.48 -8.65
C ILE A 100 28.14 0.47 -10.08
N LYS A 101 28.69 -0.69 -10.47
CA LYS A 101 29.37 -0.85 -11.77
C LYS A 101 28.71 -1.91 -12.66
N THR A 102 27.71 -2.63 -12.19
CA THR A 102 27.06 -3.72 -12.92
C THR A 102 25.55 -3.47 -13.05
N ARG A 103 24.94 -4.04 -14.11
CA ARG A 103 23.52 -3.98 -14.33
C ARG A 103 22.72 -4.62 -13.19
N SER A 104 23.07 -5.84 -12.78
CA SER A 104 22.45 -6.52 -11.63
C SER A 104 22.62 -5.72 -10.34
N GLY A 105 23.79 -5.12 -10.13
CA GLY A 105 24.04 -4.24 -9.00
C GLY A 105 23.12 -3.02 -8.98
N ALA A 106 22.86 -2.41 -10.12
CA ALA A 106 21.94 -1.28 -10.24
C ALA A 106 20.48 -1.68 -9.93
N LEU A 107 20.00 -2.81 -10.48
CA LEU A 107 18.66 -3.33 -10.24
C LEU A 107 18.46 -3.68 -8.75
N LEU A 108 19.39 -4.44 -8.16
CA LEU A 108 19.30 -4.83 -6.75
C LEU A 108 19.48 -3.65 -5.79
N SER A 109 20.28 -2.64 -6.15
CA SER A 109 20.40 -1.42 -5.35
C SER A 109 19.13 -0.55 -5.45
N THR A 110 18.45 -0.52 -6.60
CA THR A 110 17.15 0.12 -6.74
C THR A 110 16.12 -0.57 -5.85
N PHE A 111 16.07 -1.90 -5.90
CA PHE A 111 15.24 -2.71 -5.01
C PHE A 111 15.55 -2.44 -3.53
N ALA A 112 16.82 -2.49 -3.13
CA ALA A 112 17.23 -2.26 -1.75
C ALA A 112 16.84 -0.85 -1.25
N LEU A 113 16.97 0.18 -2.11
CA LEU A 113 16.53 1.52 -1.77
C LEU A 113 15.01 1.58 -1.61
N GLY A 114 14.25 0.94 -2.50
CA GLY A 114 12.79 0.82 -2.38
C GLY A 114 12.38 0.15 -1.07
N VAL A 115 13.06 -0.92 -0.67
CA VAL A 115 12.82 -1.58 0.63
C VAL A 115 13.14 -0.65 1.81
N VAL A 116 14.19 0.15 1.75
CA VAL A 116 14.53 1.11 2.83
C VAL A 116 13.51 2.23 2.95
N ILE A 117 12.88 2.64 1.83
CA ILE A 117 11.87 3.71 1.80
C ILE A 117 10.46 3.10 1.87
N PHE A 118 10.20 2.21 2.82
CA PHE A 118 8.93 1.50 2.97
C PHE A 118 7.85 2.31 3.71
N VAL A 119 8.17 3.48 4.18
CA VAL A 119 7.33 4.27 5.08
C VAL A 119 6.03 4.72 4.41
N ASP A 120 6.12 5.07 3.12
CA ASP A 120 5.01 5.54 2.30
C ASP A 120 5.29 5.23 0.81
N ASP A 121 4.29 4.75 0.09
CA ASP A 121 4.40 4.31 -1.29
C ASP A 121 4.59 5.47 -2.28
N TYR A 122 3.91 6.60 -2.10
CA TYR A 122 4.09 7.78 -2.95
C TYR A 122 5.49 8.37 -2.81
N PHE A 123 5.97 8.46 -1.56
CA PHE A 123 7.35 8.90 -1.30
C PHE A 123 8.37 7.93 -1.90
N ASN A 124 8.12 6.63 -1.81
CA ASN A 124 8.95 5.60 -2.43
C ASN A 124 9.05 5.84 -3.94
N CYS A 125 7.92 5.92 -4.65
CA CYS A 125 7.86 6.08 -6.10
C CYS A 125 8.70 7.27 -6.59
N LEU A 126 8.51 8.43 -6.00
CA LEU A 126 9.20 9.65 -6.43
C LEU A 126 10.68 9.65 -6.03
N THR A 127 10.99 9.18 -4.82
CA THR A 127 12.36 9.23 -4.29
C THR A 127 13.27 8.22 -4.96
N VAL A 128 12.86 6.94 -5.02
CA VAL A 128 13.66 5.88 -5.64
C VAL A 128 13.93 6.19 -7.11
N GLY A 129 12.91 6.68 -7.83
CA GLY A 129 13.05 7.06 -9.24
C GLY A 129 14.09 8.16 -9.45
N ASN A 130 13.93 9.28 -8.77
CA ASN A 130 14.85 10.41 -8.91
C ASN A 130 16.29 10.05 -8.52
N VAL A 131 16.46 9.19 -7.52
CA VAL A 131 17.78 8.77 -7.01
C VAL A 131 18.47 7.78 -7.92
N MET A 132 17.75 6.77 -8.40
CA MET A 132 18.33 5.65 -9.12
C MET A 132 18.40 5.85 -10.64
N ARG A 133 17.63 6.78 -11.19
CA ARG A 133 17.64 7.11 -12.62
C ARG A 133 19.03 7.31 -13.21
N PRO A 134 19.93 8.16 -12.65
CA PRO A 134 21.27 8.33 -13.20
C PRO A 134 22.12 7.06 -13.11
N VAL A 135 21.85 6.21 -12.13
CA VAL A 135 22.58 4.94 -11.92
C VAL A 135 22.13 3.90 -12.95
N THR A 136 20.83 3.76 -13.15
CA THR A 136 20.25 2.82 -14.13
C THR A 136 20.55 3.22 -15.57
N ASP A 137 20.53 4.52 -15.89
CA ASP A 137 20.90 5.03 -17.22
C ASP A 137 22.34 4.66 -17.58
N LYS A 138 23.26 4.87 -16.64
CA LYS A 138 24.68 4.52 -16.84
C LYS A 138 24.86 3.01 -17.10
N GLN A 139 24.00 2.18 -16.55
CA GLN A 139 24.03 0.73 -16.73
C GLN A 139 23.16 0.26 -17.90
N LYS A 140 22.64 1.17 -18.73
CA LYS A 140 21.80 0.89 -19.90
C LYS A 140 20.58 0.03 -19.56
N ILE A 141 19.88 0.37 -18.46
CA ILE A 141 18.61 -0.19 -18.04
C ILE A 141 17.52 0.73 -18.56
N SER A 142 16.44 0.17 -19.15
CA SER A 142 15.34 0.97 -19.66
C SER A 142 14.61 1.74 -18.56
N ARG A 143 14.05 2.89 -18.91
CA ARG A 143 13.23 3.69 -18.00
C ARG A 143 11.96 2.92 -17.57
N ALA A 144 11.41 2.09 -18.46
CA ALA A 144 10.29 1.21 -18.13
C ALA A 144 10.66 0.16 -17.08
N LYS A 145 11.87 -0.42 -17.15
CA LYS A 145 12.36 -1.35 -16.13
C LYS A 145 12.58 -0.68 -14.77
N LEU A 146 13.12 0.54 -14.78
CA LEU A 146 13.26 1.33 -13.58
C LEU A 146 11.88 1.62 -12.96
N ALA A 147 10.91 2.09 -13.76
CA ALA A 147 9.55 2.35 -13.31
C ALA A 147 8.90 1.10 -12.71
N TYR A 148 9.07 -0.06 -13.34
CA TYR A 148 8.57 -1.33 -12.81
C TYR A 148 9.16 -1.68 -11.43
N ILE A 149 10.47 -1.53 -11.22
CA ILE A 149 11.09 -1.84 -9.92
C ILE A 149 10.61 -0.87 -8.84
N ILE A 150 10.44 0.40 -9.18
CA ILE A 150 9.91 1.42 -8.28
C ILE A 150 8.51 1.02 -7.82
N ASP A 151 7.60 0.77 -8.76
CA ASP A 151 6.22 0.41 -8.48
C ASP A 151 6.13 -0.91 -7.69
N ALA A 152 6.90 -1.92 -8.10
CA ALA A 152 7.00 -3.21 -7.43
C ALA A 152 7.62 -3.16 -6.02
N THR A 153 8.25 -2.06 -5.62
CA THR A 153 8.83 -1.85 -4.28
C THR A 153 8.16 -0.73 -3.49
N ALA A 154 7.13 -0.11 -4.03
CA ALA A 154 6.32 0.88 -3.34
C ALA A 154 5.21 0.20 -2.52
N ALA A 155 4.01 0.09 -3.06
CA ALA A 155 2.89 -0.55 -2.36
C ALA A 155 3.18 -1.97 -1.86
N PRO A 156 3.86 -2.89 -2.63
CA PRO A 156 4.16 -4.22 -2.12
C PRO A 156 5.05 -4.28 -0.88
N ILE A 157 5.96 -3.32 -0.71
CA ILE A 157 6.80 -3.25 0.50
C ILE A 157 6.03 -2.58 1.64
N CYS A 158 5.33 -1.48 1.37
CA CYS A 158 4.57 -0.75 2.39
C CYS A 158 3.49 -1.61 3.06
N ILE A 159 2.84 -2.49 2.28
CA ILE A 159 1.73 -3.34 2.77
C ILE A 159 2.19 -4.50 3.66
N ILE A 160 3.48 -4.83 3.68
CA ILE A 160 4.08 -5.84 4.56
C ILE A 160 4.99 -5.22 5.62
N ALA A 161 5.17 -3.91 5.59
CA ALA A 161 5.98 -3.20 6.58
C ALA A 161 5.13 -2.83 7.81
N PRO A 162 5.52 -3.23 9.02
CA PRO A 162 4.69 -3.03 10.22
C PRO A 162 4.54 -1.57 10.64
N ILE A 163 5.41 -0.68 10.16
CA ILE A 163 5.39 0.75 10.47
C ILE A 163 5.40 1.53 9.15
N SER A 164 4.22 1.63 8.54
CA SER A 164 4.01 2.32 7.28
C SER A 164 2.66 3.06 7.30
N SER A 165 2.44 3.92 6.32
CA SER A 165 1.11 4.53 6.10
C SER A 165 0.03 3.47 5.89
N TRP A 166 0.35 2.35 5.26
CA TRP A 166 -0.55 1.22 5.02
C TRP A 166 -0.88 0.44 6.29
N ALA A 167 0.12 0.16 7.13
CA ALA A 167 -0.10 -0.50 8.42
C ALA A 167 -1.05 0.32 9.29
N ALA A 168 -0.87 1.63 9.34
CA ALA A 168 -1.75 2.54 10.06
C ALA A 168 -3.18 2.50 9.52
N ALA A 169 -3.35 2.58 8.19
CA ALA A 169 -4.66 2.55 7.56
C ALA A 169 -5.41 1.24 7.84
N VAL A 170 -4.75 0.08 7.62
CA VAL A 170 -5.37 -1.23 7.84
C VAL A 170 -5.75 -1.43 9.31
N THR A 171 -4.86 -1.03 10.23
CA THR A 171 -5.13 -1.05 11.66
C THR A 171 -6.37 -0.24 12.03
N GLY A 172 -6.60 0.90 11.36
CA GLY A 172 -7.76 1.76 11.58
C GLY A 172 -9.10 1.17 11.11
N TYR A 173 -9.12 0.12 10.28
CA TYR A 173 -10.37 -0.54 9.83
C TYR A 173 -10.87 -1.61 10.80
N THR A 174 -10.11 -1.96 11.81
CA THR A 174 -10.44 -3.03 12.74
C THR A 174 -10.70 -2.46 14.13
N ASN A 175 -11.69 -2.99 14.81
CA ASN A 175 -11.96 -2.67 16.21
C ASN A 175 -11.04 -3.53 17.09
N GLY A 176 -10.48 -2.97 18.16
CA GLY A 176 -9.65 -3.73 19.10
C GLY A 176 -8.18 -3.87 18.64
N ASP A 177 -7.66 -5.10 18.54
CA ASP A 177 -6.25 -5.37 18.23
C ASP A 177 -5.94 -5.37 16.72
N GLY A 178 -6.29 -4.26 16.05
CA GLY A 178 -6.12 -4.10 14.60
C GLY A 178 -4.67 -4.20 14.12
N PHE A 179 -3.72 -3.82 14.98
CA PHE A 179 -2.30 -3.91 14.63
C PHE A 179 -1.82 -5.38 14.62
N SER A 180 -2.20 -6.18 15.61
CA SER A 180 -1.90 -7.62 15.62
C SER A 180 -2.55 -8.33 14.42
N LEU A 181 -3.79 -7.97 14.11
CA LEU A 181 -4.48 -8.49 12.92
C LEU A 181 -3.71 -8.14 11.63
N PHE A 182 -3.26 -6.90 11.49
CA PHE A 182 -2.42 -6.50 10.36
C PHE A 182 -1.14 -7.34 10.28
N LEU A 183 -0.42 -7.52 11.40
CA LEU A 183 0.80 -8.35 11.41
C LEU A 183 0.53 -9.79 10.95
N GLN A 184 -0.61 -10.35 11.32
CA GLN A 184 -1.03 -11.70 10.89
C GLN A 184 -1.33 -11.76 9.39
N THR A 185 -1.74 -10.66 8.75
CA THR A 185 -1.98 -10.63 7.29
C THR A 185 -0.70 -10.66 6.47
N ILE A 186 0.43 -10.20 7.02
CA ILE A 186 1.70 -10.07 6.28
C ILE A 186 2.13 -11.37 5.60
N PRO A 187 2.16 -12.53 6.27
CA PRO A 187 2.57 -13.79 5.64
C PRO A 187 1.61 -14.27 4.54
N PHE A 188 0.34 -13.85 4.60
CA PHE A 188 -0.68 -14.18 3.60
C PHE A 188 -0.76 -13.16 2.47
N ASN A 189 -0.01 -12.07 2.49
CA ASN A 189 0.00 -11.07 1.42
C ASN A 189 0.83 -11.55 0.22
N LEU A 190 0.26 -12.50 -0.52
CA LEU A 190 0.97 -13.25 -1.56
C LEU A 190 1.47 -12.37 -2.71
N TYR A 191 0.68 -11.39 -3.14
CA TYR A 191 1.07 -10.54 -4.26
C TYR A 191 2.36 -9.76 -3.95
N ALA A 192 2.48 -9.23 -2.74
CA ALA A 192 3.69 -8.55 -2.28
C ALA A 192 4.91 -9.47 -2.31
N TRP A 193 4.78 -10.65 -1.71
CA TRP A 193 5.89 -11.62 -1.67
C TRP A 193 6.32 -12.13 -3.04
N LEU A 194 5.36 -12.45 -3.92
CA LEU A 194 5.67 -12.92 -5.27
C LEU A 194 6.29 -11.82 -6.13
N THR A 195 5.85 -10.57 -5.97
CA THR A 195 6.43 -9.41 -6.65
C THR A 195 7.88 -9.17 -6.20
N ILE A 196 8.16 -9.22 -4.90
CA ILE A 196 9.51 -9.10 -4.34
C ILE A 196 10.43 -10.19 -4.88
N LEU A 197 9.98 -11.45 -4.82
CA LEU A 197 10.74 -12.59 -5.36
C LEU A 197 11.06 -12.40 -6.84
N MET A 198 10.11 -11.90 -7.62
CA MET A 198 10.32 -11.65 -9.04
C MET A 198 11.34 -10.54 -9.28
N VAL A 199 11.27 -9.43 -8.58
CA VAL A 199 12.26 -8.34 -8.75
C VAL A 199 13.67 -8.83 -8.44
N ILE A 200 13.84 -9.61 -7.38
CA ILE A 200 15.14 -10.23 -7.04
C ILE A 200 15.56 -11.21 -8.14
N PHE A 201 14.65 -12.09 -8.57
CA PHE A 201 14.94 -13.08 -9.61
C PHE A 201 15.37 -12.41 -10.92
N MET A 202 14.66 -11.37 -11.36
CA MET A 202 15.01 -10.60 -12.57
C MET A 202 16.34 -9.86 -12.42
N GLY A 203 16.58 -9.28 -11.23
CA GLY A 203 17.84 -8.60 -10.92
C GLY A 203 19.06 -9.51 -11.01
N VAL A 204 18.90 -10.78 -10.59
CA VAL A 204 19.98 -11.78 -10.60
C VAL A 204 20.14 -12.45 -11.97
N THR A 205 19.04 -12.85 -12.60
CA THR A 205 19.07 -13.68 -13.83
C THR A 205 19.04 -12.87 -15.13
N GLY A 206 18.60 -11.61 -15.06
CA GLY A 206 18.35 -10.78 -16.25
C GLY A 206 17.22 -11.28 -17.13
N LEU A 207 16.32 -12.15 -16.62
CA LEU A 207 15.18 -12.64 -17.38
C LEU A 207 14.13 -11.55 -17.55
N ASP A 208 13.82 -11.21 -18.79
CA ASP A 208 12.71 -10.33 -19.15
C ASP A 208 11.80 -11.01 -20.17
N TYR A 209 10.50 -10.73 -20.10
CA TYR A 209 9.51 -11.26 -21.02
C TYR A 209 8.44 -10.22 -21.38
N GLY A 210 7.60 -10.56 -22.35
CA GLY A 210 6.61 -9.61 -22.86
C GLY A 210 7.25 -8.36 -23.49
N PRO A 211 6.56 -7.23 -23.47
CA PRO A 211 7.09 -5.97 -24.00
C PRO A 211 8.37 -5.51 -23.32
N MET A 212 8.55 -5.76 -22.02
CA MET A 212 9.74 -5.35 -21.28
C MET A 212 11.04 -5.86 -21.91
N LYS A 213 11.04 -7.09 -22.44
CA LYS A 213 12.22 -7.66 -23.11
C LYS A 213 12.71 -6.77 -24.26
N LYS A 214 11.79 -6.25 -25.09
CA LYS A 214 12.12 -5.34 -26.20
C LYS A 214 12.70 -4.01 -25.68
N PHE A 215 12.14 -3.46 -24.61
CA PHE A 215 12.64 -2.22 -24.00
C PHE A 215 14.06 -2.41 -23.48
N GLU A 216 14.35 -3.53 -22.86
CA GLU A 216 15.69 -3.86 -22.34
C GLU A 216 16.72 -4.14 -23.47
N GLU A 217 16.29 -4.77 -24.56
CA GLU A 217 17.13 -4.95 -25.75
C GLU A 217 17.50 -3.61 -26.42
N ASN A 218 16.56 -2.66 -26.47
CA ASN A 218 16.79 -1.31 -26.97
C ASN A 218 17.70 -0.51 -26.02
N ALA A 219 17.48 -0.60 -24.73
CA ALA A 219 18.31 0.07 -23.73
C ALA A 219 19.76 -0.39 -23.76
N ALA A 220 20.01 -1.69 -24.00
CA ALA A 220 21.35 -2.24 -24.18
C ALA A 220 22.09 -1.58 -25.38
N LYS A 221 21.36 -1.16 -26.41
CA LYS A 221 21.88 -0.43 -27.61
C LYS A 221 22.00 1.08 -27.35
N GLY A 222 21.51 1.59 -26.22
CA GLY A 222 21.58 3.00 -25.83
C GLY A 222 20.25 3.77 -25.91
N ASP A 223 19.17 3.15 -26.40
CA ASP A 223 17.83 3.74 -26.40
C ASP A 223 17.08 3.36 -25.11
N LEU A 224 17.13 4.23 -24.11
CA LEU A 224 16.55 4.00 -22.78
C LEU A 224 15.03 4.11 -22.76
N PHE A 225 14.43 4.76 -23.77
CA PHE A 225 13.01 5.08 -23.78
C PHE A 225 12.19 4.14 -24.67
N SER A 226 12.78 3.63 -25.77
CA SER A 226 12.13 2.76 -26.77
C SER A 226 10.86 3.34 -27.41
N GLY A 227 10.60 4.63 -27.22
CA GLY A 227 9.39 5.32 -27.65
C GLY A 227 9.49 6.83 -27.41
N LYS A 228 8.41 7.42 -26.88
CA LYS A 228 8.34 8.85 -26.60
C LYS A 228 9.09 9.24 -25.34
N ASN A 229 9.82 10.35 -25.42
CA ASN A 229 10.43 10.99 -24.26
C ASN A 229 9.66 12.28 -23.92
N ASP A 230 8.70 12.18 -23.01
CA ASP A 230 7.87 13.32 -22.57
C ASP A 230 8.61 14.24 -21.54
N TYR A 231 9.82 13.86 -21.13
CA TYR A 231 10.54 14.50 -20.04
C TYR A 231 11.76 15.32 -20.44
N GLU A 232 11.93 15.61 -21.72
CA GLU A 232 13.10 16.38 -22.23
C GLU A 232 13.27 17.77 -21.59
N ASN A 233 12.18 18.38 -21.04
CA ASN A 233 12.16 19.75 -20.56
C ASN A 233 11.68 19.89 -19.10
N VAL A 234 11.67 18.83 -18.29
CA VAL A 234 11.20 18.90 -16.90
C VAL A 234 12.26 19.52 -16.00
N LYS A 235 11.93 20.67 -15.38
CA LYS A 235 12.78 21.30 -14.36
C LYS A 235 12.80 20.46 -13.08
N GLU A 236 13.99 20.14 -12.59
CA GLU A 236 14.16 19.44 -11.32
C GLU A 236 13.69 20.33 -10.14
N ASN A 237 13.05 19.72 -9.15
CA ASN A 237 12.61 20.40 -7.94
C ASN A 237 13.82 20.98 -7.17
N ILE A 238 13.61 22.12 -6.50
CA ILE A 238 14.63 22.75 -5.65
C ILE A 238 14.89 21.85 -4.43
N ILE A 239 16.03 21.18 -4.44
CA ILE A 239 16.48 20.27 -3.39
C ILE A 239 17.74 20.90 -2.74
N SER A 240 17.89 20.76 -1.43
CA SER A 240 19.08 21.28 -0.75
C SER A 240 20.36 20.61 -1.28
N ALA A 241 21.30 21.42 -1.74
CA ALA A 241 22.62 20.95 -2.18
C ALA A 241 23.51 20.44 -1.02
N LYS A 242 23.12 20.68 0.23
CA LYS A 242 23.87 20.30 1.46
C LYS A 242 23.50 18.93 1.99
N GLY A 243 22.48 18.27 1.42
CA GLY A 243 22.02 16.95 1.85
C GLY A 243 23.11 15.89 1.77
N LYS A 244 23.12 15.00 2.74
CA LYS A 244 23.99 13.81 2.83
C LYS A 244 23.13 12.56 2.88
N VAL A 245 23.71 11.40 2.60
CA VAL A 245 23.01 10.09 2.69
C VAL A 245 22.35 9.88 4.06
N ILE A 246 22.99 10.34 5.12
CA ILE A 246 22.49 10.28 6.50
C ILE A 246 21.16 11.02 6.67
N ASP A 247 20.87 12.04 5.86
CA ASP A 247 19.64 12.84 5.92
C ASP A 247 18.44 12.13 5.29
N LEU A 248 18.65 11.00 4.64
CA LEU A 248 17.61 10.08 4.20
C LEU A 248 17.51 8.89 5.17
N VAL A 249 18.63 8.23 5.47
CA VAL A 249 18.61 6.92 6.14
C VAL A 249 18.35 7.07 7.64
N LEU A 250 18.94 8.08 8.29
CA LEU A 250 18.83 8.24 9.74
C LEU A 250 17.42 8.58 10.22
N PRO A 251 16.65 9.49 9.57
CA PRO A 251 15.25 9.73 9.93
C PRO A 251 14.37 8.47 9.84
N VAL A 252 14.56 7.64 8.81
CA VAL A 252 13.79 6.38 8.65
C VAL A 252 14.12 5.39 9.77
N ILE A 253 15.40 5.15 10.04
CA ILE A 253 15.82 4.28 11.15
C ILE A 253 15.30 4.81 12.48
N PHE A 254 15.36 6.11 12.68
CA PHE A 254 14.91 6.75 13.92
C PHE A 254 13.39 6.65 14.07
N LEU A 255 12.61 6.81 12.98
CA LEU A 255 11.17 6.63 12.97
C LEU A 255 10.79 5.20 13.41
N ILE A 256 11.41 4.19 12.81
CA ILE A 256 11.16 2.80 13.16
C ILE A 256 11.47 2.55 14.64
N ALA A 257 12.65 2.96 15.09
CA ALA A 257 13.09 2.75 16.46
C ALA A 257 12.17 3.46 17.46
N SER A 258 11.83 4.73 17.21
CA SER A 258 10.96 5.51 18.10
C SER A 258 9.54 4.97 18.15
N CYS A 259 8.95 4.55 17.01
CA CYS A 259 7.64 3.92 16.99
C CYS A 259 7.65 2.59 17.76
N ILE A 260 8.63 1.71 17.57
CA ILE A 260 8.75 0.45 18.33
C ILE A 260 8.87 0.74 19.82
N ILE A 261 9.75 1.69 20.23
CA ILE A 261 9.93 2.05 21.64
C ILE A 261 8.62 2.59 22.25
N CYS A 262 7.91 3.45 21.52
CA CYS A 262 6.64 3.99 22.01
C CYS A 262 5.55 2.92 22.05
N MET A 263 5.51 1.98 21.11
CA MET A 263 4.56 0.85 21.16
C MET A 263 4.81 -0.04 22.39
N ILE A 264 6.04 -0.49 22.63
CA ILE A 264 6.33 -1.30 23.82
C ILE A 264 6.16 -0.51 25.12
N TYR A 265 6.33 0.82 25.09
CA TYR A 265 6.02 1.69 26.23
C TYR A 265 4.52 1.64 26.56
N THR A 266 3.64 1.83 25.57
CA THR A 266 2.18 1.75 25.77
C THR A 266 1.72 0.36 26.16
N GLY A 267 2.48 -0.69 25.82
CA GLY A 267 2.19 -2.08 26.20
C GLY A 267 2.79 -2.53 27.53
N GLY A 268 3.36 -1.61 28.34
CA GLY A 268 3.83 -1.92 29.69
C GLY A 268 5.21 -2.57 29.80
N PHE A 269 6.03 -2.53 28.76
CA PHE A 269 7.39 -3.11 28.79
C PHE A 269 8.24 -2.55 29.95
N PHE A 270 8.18 -1.25 30.18
CA PHE A 270 8.92 -0.59 31.26
C PHE A 270 8.29 -0.80 32.64
N GLU A 271 7.11 -1.42 32.70
CA GLU A 271 6.40 -1.82 33.93
C GLU A 271 6.65 -3.31 34.26
N GLY A 272 7.42 -4.01 33.42
CA GLY A 272 7.85 -5.39 33.67
C GLY A 272 7.25 -6.44 32.74
N GLU A 273 6.46 -6.06 31.75
CA GLU A 273 5.97 -6.98 30.73
C GLU A 273 7.12 -7.46 29.81
N SER A 274 7.00 -8.67 29.28
CA SER A 274 7.94 -9.16 28.26
C SER A 274 7.83 -8.35 26.96
N PHE A 275 8.89 -8.25 26.19
CA PHE A 275 8.88 -7.55 24.91
C PHE A 275 7.75 -8.04 23.97
N ILE A 276 7.52 -9.36 23.91
CA ILE A 276 6.48 -9.96 23.07
C ILE A 276 5.10 -9.55 23.56
N ASN A 277 4.83 -9.66 24.87
CA ASN A 277 3.54 -9.29 25.44
C ASN A 277 3.30 -7.78 25.32
N ALA A 278 4.30 -6.97 25.62
CA ALA A 278 4.19 -5.51 25.51
C ALA A 278 3.89 -5.07 24.07
N PHE A 279 4.52 -5.72 23.09
CA PHE A 279 4.28 -5.41 21.68
C PHE A 279 2.91 -5.90 21.21
N ALA A 280 2.44 -7.07 21.69
CA ALA A 280 1.13 -7.62 21.35
C ALA A 280 -0.03 -6.82 21.97
N ASN A 281 0.16 -6.26 23.17
CA ASN A 281 -0.87 -5.52 23.90
C ASN A 281 -0.69 -3.99 23.83
N CYS A 282 0.12 -3.48 22.89
CA CYS A 282 0.38 -2.05 22.79
C CYS A 282 -0.84 -1.27 22.27
N ASP A 283 -0.98 -0.01 22.72
CA ASP A 283 -1.77 0.96 21.98
C ASP A 283 -0.99 1.43 20.76
N ALA A 284 -1.18 0.73 19.62
CA ALA A 284 -0.44 1.00 18.40
C ALA A 284 -0.72 2.40 17.86
N SER A 285 -1.95 2.90 17.95
CA SER A 285 -2.33 4.24 17.50
C SER A 285 -1.55 5.30 18.26
N MET A 286 -1.55 5.26 19.59
CA MET A 286 -0.78 6.18 20.43
C MET A 286 0.73 6.00 20.25
N GLY A 287 1.22 4.76 20.13
CA GLY A 287 2.62 4.45 19.90
C GLY A 287 3.16 5.05 18.59
N LEU A 288 2.38 4.97 17.51
CA LEU A 288 2.70 5.58 16.21
C LEU A 288 2.71 7.11 16.28
N VAL A 289 1.72 7.73 16.94
CA VAL A 289 1.68 9.20 17.13
C VAL A 289 2.90 9.68 17.89
N MET A 290 3.19 9.07 19.04
CA MET A 290 4.35 9.45 19.86
C MET A 290 5.67 9.27 19.11
N GLY A 291 5.86 8.11 18.47
CA GLY A 291 7.09 7.80 17.73
C GLY A 291 7.32 8.72 16.54
N SER A 292 6.28 9.04 15.76
CA SER A 292 6.39 10.00 14.65
C SER A 292 6.62 11.44 15.11
N PHE A 293 5.99 11.86 16.21
CA PHE A 293 6.25 13.19 16.80
C PHE A 293 7.70 13.31 17.29
N ILE A 294 8.21 12.32 18.04
CA ILE A 294 9.60 12.28 18.48
C ILE A 294 10.55 12.32 17.28
N THR A 295 10.21 11.60 16.20
CA THR A 295 10.98 11.65 14.96
C THR A 295 10.95 13.02 14.30
N LEU A 296 9.81 13.70 14.29
CA LEU A 296 9.71 15.06 13.77
C LEU A 296 10.62 16.04 14.53
N VAL A 297 10.64 15.93 15.86
CA VAL A 297 11.56 16.71 16.72
C VAL A 297 13.01 16.34 16.41
N PHE A 298 13.31 15.06 16.26
CA PHE A 298 14.66 14.61 15.87
C PHE A 298 15.11 15.18 14.53
N VAL A 299 14.25 15.14 13.51
CA VAL A 299 14.52 15.70 12.18
C VAL A 299 14.74 17.22 12.25
N PHE A 300 13.96 17.92 13.07
CA PHE A 300 14.19 19.35 13.35
C PHE A 300 15.60 19.59 13.88
N LEU A 301 16.01 18.85 14.93
CA LEU A 301 17.35 18.97 15.54
C LEU A 301 18.47 18.48 14.60
N LEU A 302 18.18 17.57 13.70
CA LEU A 302 19.16 17.07 12.73
C LEU A 302 19.41 18.07 11.59
N TYR A 303 18.38 18.75 11.08
CA TYR A 303 18.48 19.53 9.85
C TYR A 303 18.78 21.02 10.11
N LEU A 304 18.15 21.65 11.10
CA LEU A 304 18.29 23.09 11.33
C LEU A 304 19.68 23.50 11.83
N PRO A 305 20.27 22.88 12.88
CA PRO A 305 21.60 23.26 13.35
C PRO A 305 22.69 23.07 12.30
N ARG A 306 22.50 22.04 11.43
CA ARG A 306 23.41 21.77 10.31
C ARG A 306 23.13 22.65 9.08
N ARG A 307 22.10 23.49 9.15
CA ARG A 307 21.66 24.37 8.05
C ARG A 307 21.42 23.60 6.73
N VAL A 308 20.90 22.38 6.83
CA VAL A 308 20.48 21.56 5.68
C VAL A 308 19.25 22.19 5.05
N ILE A 309 18.31 22.61 5.90
CA ILE A 309 17.15 23.44 5.55
C ILE A 309 17.05 24.62 6.51
N THR A 310 16.35 25.67 6.11
CA THR A 310 16.05 26.84 6.96
C THR A 310 14.80 26.59 7.80
N PHE A 311 14.57 27.41 8.82
CA PHE A 311 13.33 27.35 9.62
C PHE A 311 12.08 27.62 8.77
N SER A 312 12.15 28.55 7.81
CA SER A 312 11.05 28.84 6.89
C SER A 312 10.73 27.63 6.02
N GLU A 313 11.75 26.98 5.45
CA GLU A 313 11.57 25.75 4.66
C GLU A 313 11.00 24.60 5.49
N PHE A 314 11.41 24.47 6.75
CA PHE A 314 10.82 23.52 7.68
C PHE A 314 9.33 23.78 7.87
N ALA A 315 8.95 25.03 8.15
CA ALA A 315 7.56 25.43 8.32
C ALA A 315 6.71 25.21 7.05
N GLU A 316 7.27 25.45 5.86
CA GLU A 316 6.61 25.20 4.57
C GLU A 316 6.35 23.70 4.35
N CYS A 317 7.17 22.78 4.87
CA CYS A 317 6.97 21.34 4.76
C CYS A 317 5.77 20.85 5.56
N ILE A 318 5.32 21.58 6.60
CA ILE A 318 4.15 21.17 7.41
C ILE A 318 2.87 21.10 6.56
N PRO A 319 2.42 22.18 5.90
CA PRO A 319 1.23 22.09 5.05
C PRO A 319 1.45 21.21 3.81
N GLN A 320 2.69 21.09 3.31
CA GLN A 320 2.99 20.20 2.19
C GLN A 320 2.79 18.73 2.58
N GLY A 321 3.32 18.32 3.74
CA GLY A 321 3.15 16.97 4.26
C GLY A 321 1.68 16.61 4.52
N PHE A 322 0.91 17.56 5.11
CA PHE A 322 -0.53 17.36 5.28
C PHE A 322 -1.24 17.14 3.93
N LYS A 323 -0.95 17.96 2.92
CA LYS A 323 -1.54 17.82 1.58
C LYS A 323 -1.25 16.46 0.95
N MET A 324 -0.10 15.87 1.20
CA MET A 324 0.25 14.54 0.68
C MET A 324 -0.68 13.45 1.23
N MET A 325 -1.19 13.60 2.45
CA MET A 325 -2.03 12.60 3.12
C MET A 325 -3.55 12.87 3.00
N VAL A 326 -3.96 13.97 2.37
CA VAL A 326 -5.39 14.35 2.28
C VAL A 326 -6.24 13.26 1.66
N SER A 327 -5.78 12.65 0.56
CA SER A 327 -6.51 11.58 -0.12
C SER A 327 -6.72 10.37 0.78
N ALA A 328 -5.68 9.91 1.45
CA ALA A 328 -5.74 8.79 2.40
C ALA A 328 -6.71 9.10 3.57
N ILE A 329 -6.61 10.29 4.14
CA ILE A 329 -7.48 10.75 5.24
C ILE A 329 -8.96 10.74 4.82
N LEU A 330 -9.28 11.28 3.63
CA LEU A 330 -10.66 11.31 3.12
C LEU A 330 -11.22 9.89 2.92
N ILE A 331 -10.43 8.98 2.34
CA ILE A 331 -10.83 7.58 2.15
C ILE A 331 -11.10 6.92 3.50
N LEU A 332 -10.21 7.09 4.48
CA LEU A 332 -10.37 6.52 5.82
C LEU A 332 -11.67 7.00 6.49
N VAL A 333 -11.94 8.30 6.49
CA VAL A 333 -13.14 8.86 7.12
C VAL A 333 -14.42 8.29 6.49
N LEU A 334 -14.49 8.26 5.15
CA LEU A 334 -15.65 7.72 4.44
C LEU A 334 -15.79 6.21 4.64
N ALA A 335 -14.69 5.46 4.61
CA ALA A 335 -14.69 4.02 4.79
C ALA A 335 -15.06 3.61 6.24
N TRP A 336 -14.58 4.32 7.25
CA TRP A 336 -14.99 4.11 8.65
C TRP A 336 -16.48 4.39 8.83
N THR A 337 -17.01 5.44 8.19
CA THR A 337 -18.44 5.77 8.24
C THR A 337 -19.28 4.68 7.58
N LEU A 338 -18.88 4.21 6.39
CA LEU A 338 -19.53 3.09 5.70
C LEU A 338 -19.46 1.80 6.53
N GLY A 339 -18.29 1.49 7.08
CA GLY A 339 -18.09 0.35 7.98
C GLY A 339 -18.98 0.41 9.22
N GLY A 340 -19.15 1.60 9.81
CA GLY A 340 -20.07 1.83 10.92
C GLY A 340 -21.52 1.49 10.56
N PHE A 341 -22.00 1.89 9.38
CA PHE A 341 -23.34 1.48 8.92
C PHE A 341 -23.42 -0.01 8.69
N CYS A 342 -22.44 -0.61 8.00
CA CYS A 342 -22.48 -2.04 7.68
C CYS A 342 -22.40 -2.92 8.93
N SER A 343 -21.47 -2.64 9.85
CA SER A 343 -21.19 -3.51 11.01
C SER A 343 -22.15 -3.29 12.16
N THR A 344 -22.40 -2.03 12.57
CA THR A 344 -23.12 -1.72 13.81
C THR A 344 -24.59 -1.33 13.59
N LYS A 345 -24.91 -0.60 12.53
CA LYS A 345 -26.28 -0.09 12.32
C LYS A 345 -27.15 -1.06 11.51
N LEU A 346 -26.58 -1.77 10.53
CA LEU A 346 -27.32 -2.70 9.66
C LEU A 346 -27.03 -4.18 9.93
N GLU A 347 -26.05 -4.50 10.80
CA GLU A 347 -25.69 -5.86 11.19
C GLU A 347 -25.42 -6.80 9.99
N ALA A 348 -24.75 -6.31 8.94
CA ALA A 348 -24.45 -7.05 7.74
C ALA A 348 -23.70 -8.36 8.02
N GLY A 349 -22.82 -8.37 9.05
CA GLY A 349 -22.07 -9.53 9.48
C GLY A 349 -22.97 -10.68 9.96
N ALA A 350 -24.02 -10.35 10.71
CA ALA A 350 -24.99 -11.37 11.19
C ALA A 350 -25.70 -12.05 10.00
N PHE A 351 -26.12 -11.29 8.99
CA PHE A 351 -26.73 -11.83 7.79
C PHE A 351 -25.78 -12.77 7.02
N VAL A 352 -24.53 -12.30 6.76
CA VAL A 352 -23.55 -13.11 6.02
C VAL A 352 -23.16 -14.37 6.79
N SER A 353 -22.97 -14.27 8.10
CA SER A 353 -22.71 -15.42 8.95
C SER A 353 -23.83 -16.45 8.85
N SER A 354 -25.09 -16.01 8.80
CA SER A 354 -26.23 -16.91 8.63
C SER A 354 -26.25 -17.61 7.27
N MET A 355 -25.80 -16.93 6.20
CA MET A 355 -25.71 -17.52 4.85
C MET A 355 -24.54 -18.50 4.69
N LEU A 356 -23.41 -18.21 5.34
CA LEU A 356 -22.21 -19.04 5.26
C LEU A 356 -22.25 -20.23 6.21
N SER A 357 -23.08 -20.18 7.26
CA SER A 357 -23.24 -21.26 8.21
C SER A 357 -23.77 -22.52 7.49
N GLY A 358 -22.88 -23.50 7.33
CA GLY A 358 -23.16 -24.78 6.68
C GLY A 358 -22.60 -24.97 5.25
N ASN A 359 -22.02 -23.95 4.62
CA ASN A 359 -21.42 -24.11 3.30
C ASN A 359 -19.89 -23.88 3.31
N MET A 360 -19.14 -24.84 3.82
CA MET A 360 -17.66 -24.78 3.91
C MET A 360 -16.98 -24.49 2.56
N THR A 361 -17.55 -24.97 1.46
CA THR A 361 -16.95 -24.75 0.13
C THR A 361 -17.05 -23.29 -0.30
N ALA A 362 -18.19 -22.64 -0.08
CA ALA A 362 -18.37 -21.23 -0.41
C ALA A 362 -17.42 -20.34 0.40
N THR A 363 -17.32 -20.61 1.71
CA THR A 363 -16.39 -19.88 2.59
C THR A 363 -14.93 -20.05 2.15
N SER A 364 -14.53 -21.25 1.74
CA SER A 364 -13.15 -21.53 1.31
C SER A 364 -12.76 -20.87 -0.01
N LEU A 365 -13.72 -20.55 -0.88
CA LEU A 365 -13.47 -19.82 -2.14
C LEU A 365 -13.34 -18.29 -1.93
N PHE A 366 -13.81 -17.80 -0.79
CA PHE A 366 -13.98 -16.37 -0.55
C PHE A 366 -12.67 -15.56 -0.67
N PRO A 367 -11.50 -16.01 -0.17
CA PRO A 367 -10.24 -15.26 -0.34
C PRO A 367 -9.87 -15.06 -1.82
N ALA A 368 -10.04 -16.09 -2.66
CA ALA A 368 -9.75 -15.98 -4.09
C ALA A 368 -10.73 -15.02 -4.79
N ILE A 369 -12.00 -15.03 -4.40
CA ILE A 369 -13.02 -14.10 -4.90
C ILE A 369 -12.67 -12.66 -4.49
N LEU A 370 -12.33 -12.43 -3.23
CA LEU A 370 -11.94 -11.10 -2.74
C LEU A 370 -10.68 -10.56 -3.44
N PHE A 371 -9.70 -11.43 -3.69
CA PHE A 371 -8.52 -11.06 -4.47
C PHE A 371 -8.90 -10.60 -5.89
N LEU A 372 -9.79 -11.33 -6.58
CA LEU A 372 -10.24 -10.97 -7.92
C LEU A 372 -11.10 -9.70 -7.93
N VAL A 373 -12.01 -9.55 -6.98
CA VAL A 373 -12.83 -8.34 -6.82
C VAL A 373 -11.95 -7.14 -6.52
N GLY A 374 -11.01 -7.27 -5.59
CA GLY A 374 -10.03 -6.24 -5.28
C GLY A 374 -9.19 -5.85 -6.50
N SER A 375 -8.71 -6.84 -7.26
CA SER A 375 -7.95 -6.57 -8.49
C SER A 375 -8.78 -5.84 -9.55
N GLY A 376 -10.04 -6.25 -9.76
CA GLY A 376 -10.94 -5.58 -10.71
C GLY A 376 -11.30 -4.16 -10.28
N LEU A 377 -11.56 -3.96 -8.99
CA LEU A 377 -11.92 -2.66 -8.44
C LEU A 377 -10.74 -1.68 -8.49
N ALA A 378 -9.55 -2.09 -8.06
CA ALA A 378 -8.35 -1.26 -8.12
C ALA A 378 -7.93 -0.94 -9.56
N PHE A 379 -8.06 -1.90 -10.48
CA PHE A 379 -7.84 -1.66 -11.90
C PHE A 379 -8.77 -0.56 -12.46
N ALA A 380 -10.05 -0.60 -12.07
CA ALA A 380 -11.05 0.34 -12.57
C ALA A 380 -10.95 1.72 -11.94
N THR A 381 -10.58 1.81 -10.66
CA THR A 381 -10.51 3.08 -9.89
C THR A 381 -9.13 3.72 -9.90
N GLY A 382 -8.09 2.95 -10.17
CA GLY A 382 -6.71 3.41 -10.14
C GLY A 382 -6.18 3.71 -8.74
N THR A 383 -6.74 3.08 -7.70
CA THR A 383 -6.24 3.26 -6.33
C THR A 383 -6.38 2.02 -5.48
N SER A 384 -5.27 1.58 -4.90
CA SER A 384 -5.26 0.52 -3.89
C SER A 384 -5.96 0.99 -2.61
N TRP A 385 -5.70 2.21 -2.16
CA TRP A 385 -6.25 2.78 -0.93
C TRP A 385 -7.79 2.82 -0.94
N GLY A 386 -8.38 3.28 -2.04
CA GLY A 386 -9.83 3.29 -2.21
C GLY A 386 -10.41 1.89 -2.23
N THR A 387 -9.71 0.94 -2.84
CA THR A 387 -10.16 -0.44 -2.97
C THR A 387 -10.18 -1.16 -1.63
N PHE A 388 -9.07 -1.18 -0.89
CA PHE A 388 -9.09 -1.84 0.42
C PHE A 388 -9.94 -1.08 1.44
N GLY A 389 -10.07 0.25 1.31
CA GLY A 389 -10.99 1.06 2.09
C GLY A 389 -12.45 0.65 1.93
N ILE A 390 -12.85 0.11 0.78
CA ILE A 390 -14.17 -0.47 0.56
C ILE A 390 -14.23 -1.92 1.09
N LEU A 391 -13.21 -2.74 0.78
CA LEU A 391 -13.27 -4.18 1.02
C LEU A 391 -13.06 -4.58 2.48
N ILE A 392 -12.11 -3.95 3.20
CA ILE A 392 -11.81 -4.35 4.58
C ILE A 392 -13.01 -4.19 5.52
N PRO A 393 -13.75 -3.05 5.51
CA PRO A 393 -14.96 -2.94 6.33
C PRO A 393 -16.01 -4.03 6.04
N ILE A 394 -16.10 -4.48 4.79
CA ILE A 394 -17.00 -5.58 4.40
C ILE A 394 -16.51 -6.89 5.05
N VAL A 395 -15.21 -7.18 4.91
CA VAL A 395 -14.61 -8.42 5.44
C VAL A 395 -14.70 -8.47 6.97
N THR A 396 -14.44 -7.35 7.66
CA THR A 396 -14.54 -7.26 9.12
C THR A 396 -15.99 -7.37 9.63
N ALA A 397 -16.96 -6.94 8.82
CA ALA A 397 -18.37 -7.14 9.13
C ALA A 397 -18.81 -8.61 8.92
N MET A 398 -18.13 -9.37 8.06
CA MET A 398 -18.51 -10.75 7.71
C MET A 398 -17.93 -11.83 8.64
N PHE A 399 -16.70 -11.62 9.12
CA PHE A 399 -15.97 -12.61 9.90
C PHE A 399 -15.64 -12.06 11.29
N PRO A 400 -15.94 -12.81 12.36
CA PRO A 400 -15.52 -12.43 13.71
C PRO A 400 -14.00 -12.44 13.84
N GLU A 401 -13.45 -11.63 14.76
CA GLU A 401 -12.00 -11.50 14.98
C GLU A 401 -11.31 -12.82 15.33
N THR A 402 -12.04 -13.77 15.86
CA THR A 402 -11.52 -15.11 16.21
C THR A 402 -11.46 -16.07 15.04
N ASP A 403 -12.03 -15.72 13.87
CA ASP A 403 -12.01 -16.60 12.70
C ASP A 403 -10.72 -16.42 11.88
N PRO A 404 -9.88 -17.45 11.71
CA PRO A 404 -8.68 -17.36 10.88
C PRO A 404 -8.97 -16.93 9.44
N MET A 405 -10.21 -17.09 8.96
CA MET A 405 -10.64 -16.65 7.62
C MET A 405 -10.59 -15.11 7.50
N LEU A 406 -10.81 -14.37 8.58
CA LEU A 406 -10.69 -12.92 8.61
C LEU A 406 -9.31 -12.46 8.12
N VAL A 407 -8.24 -13.03 8.69
CA VAL A 407 -6.84 -12.73 8.33
C VAL A 407 -6.59 -13.00 6.84
N VAL A 408 -7.02 -14.16 6.36
CA VAL A 408 -6.80 -14.58 4.96
C VAL A 408 -7.57 -13.67 4.00
N CYS A 409 -8.80 -13.31 4.34
CA CYS A 409 -9.66 -12.44 3.51
C CYS A 409 -9.15 -10.99 3.47
N ILE A 410 -8.69 -10.44 4.60
CA ILE A 410 -8.06 -9.11 4.61
C ILE A 410 -6.79 -9.14 3.75
N ALA A 411 -5.92 -10.14 3.93
CA ALA A 411 -4.71 -10.28 3.12
C ALA A 411 -5.00 -10.40 1.62
N ALA A 412 -6.03 -11.15 1.25
CA ALA A 412 -6.48 -11.30 -0.14
C ALA A 412 -7.02 -9.98 -0.71
N SER A 413 -7.79 -9.23 0.07
CA SER A 413 -8.29 -7.91 -0.32
C SER A 413 -7.15 -6.91 -0.55
N LEU A 414 -6.18 -6.87 0.35
CA LEU A 414 -4.99 -6.04 0.25
C LEU A 414 -4.13 -6.42 -0.97
N ALA A 415 -3.84 -7.69 -1.13
CA ALA A 415 -3.07 -8.20 -2.27
C ALA A 415 -3.77 -7.96 -3.61
N GLY A 416 -5.09 -8.13 -3.67
CA GLY A 416 -5.91 -7.84 -4.84
C GLY A 416 -5.89 -6.35 -5.18
N SER A 417 -6.00 -5.47 -4.19
CA SER A 417 -5.93 -4.02 -4.37
C SER A 417 -4.62 -3.61 -5.04
N VAL A 418 -3.47 -4.11 -4.56
CA VAL A 418 -2.16 -3.81 -5.16
C VAL A 418 -2.02 -4.44 -6.54
N CYS A 419 -2.52 -5.67 -6.75
CA CYS A 419 -2.47 -6.33 -8.05
C CYS A 419 -3.23 -5.53 -9.12
N GLY A 420 -4.44 -5.07 -8.82
CA GLY A 420 -5.27 -4.28 -9.72
C GLY A 420 -4.67 -2.91 -10.03
N ASP A 421 -4.11 -2.28 -9.02
CA ASP A 421 -3.44 -1.00 -9.11
C ASP A 421 -2.24 -1.06 -10.08
N HIS A 422 -1.37 -2.05 -9.92
CA HIS A 422 -0.24 -2.28 -10.83
C HIS A 422 -0.64 -2.60 -12.28
N MET A 423 -1.87 -2.98 -12.54
CA MET A 423 -2.39 -3.20 -13.90
C MET A 423 -3.06 -1.95 -14.48
N SER A 424 -3.46 -1.01 -13.65
CA SER A 424 -4.31 0.13 -14.02
C SER A 424 -3.53 1.24 -14.73
N PRO A 425 -3.98 1.71 -15.91
CA PRO A 425 -3.38 2.87 -16.57
C PRO A 425 -3.74 4.20 -15.91
N ILE A 426 -4.63 4.21 -14.93
CA ILE A 426 -5.04 5.41 -14.18
C ILE A 426 -4.59 5.34 -12.71
N SER A 427 -3.74 4.37 -12.37
CA SER A 427 -3.20 4.21 -11.02
C SER A 427 -2.34 5.40 -10.63
N ASP A 428 -2.57 5.89 -9.42
CA ASP A 428 -1.81 6.98 -8.82
C ASP A 428 -0.35 6.56 -8.56
N THR A 429 -0.08 5.36 -8.03
CA THR A 429 1.29 4.87 -7.80
C THR A 429 2.01 4.57 -9.12
N THR A 430 1.34 3.98 -10.11
CA THR A 430 1.90 3.71 -11.44
C THR A 430 2.24 5.01 -12.19
N ILE A 431 1.40 6.06 -12.06
CA ILE A 431 1.69 7.41 -12.59
C ILE A 431 2.93 7.99 -11.89
N MET A 432 3.02 7.88 -10.55
CA MET A 432 4.14 8.41 -9.78
C MET A 432 5.44 7.65 -10.04
N ALA A 433 5.39 6.32 -10.19
CA ALA A 433 6.55 5.50 -10.59
C ALA A 433 7.06 5.89 -11.99
N SER A 434 6.14 6.12 -12.93
CA SER A 434 6.46 6.65 -14.27
C SER A 434 7.15 8.00 -14.19
N ALA A 435 6.60 8.93 -13.40
CA ALA A 435 7.16 10.27 -13.21
C ALA A 435 8.54 10.21 -12.53
N GLY A 436 8.70 9.40 -11.49
CA GLY A 436 9.96 9.18 -10.79
C GLY A 436 11.05 8.62 -11.71
N ALA A 437 10.72 7.62 -12.51
CA ALA A 437 11.62 7.05 -13.50
C ALA A 437 11.81 7.95 -14.73
N GLN A 438 10.95 8.95 -14.94
CA GLN A 438 10.81 9.68 -16.20
C GLN A 438 10.61 8.72 -17.39
N CYS A 439 9.67 7.81 -17.24
CA CYS A 439 9.22 6.89 -18.26
C CYS A 439 7.87 7.36 -18.82
N HIS A 440 7.64 7.19 -20.12
CA HIS A 440 6.31 7.41 -20.67
C HIS A 440 5.31 6.47 -19.99
N HIS A 441 4.22 7.01 -19.45
CA HIS A 441 3.32 6.29 -18.56
C HIS A 441 2.71 5.03 -19.18
N VAL A 442 2.25 5.12 -20.43
CA VAL A 442 1.65 3.98 -21.14
C VAL A 442 2.69 2.87 -21.39
N ASP A 443 3.96 3.24 -21.60
CA ASP A 443 5.04 2.26 -21.76
C ASP A 443 5.31 1.51 -20.47
N HIS A 444 5.29 2.22 -19.33
CA HIS A 444 5.39 1.58 -18.02
C HIS A 444 4.24 0.58 -17.81
N VAL A 445 2.99 1.01 -17.94
CA VAL A 445 1.81 0.14 -17.78
C VAL A 445 1.88 -1.08 -18.69
N SER A 446 2.14 -0.89 -19.98
CA SER A 446 2.17 -1.98 -20.96
C SER A 446 3.29 -2.99 -20.71
N THR A 447 4.44 -2.55 -20.19
CA THR A 447 5.57 -3.43 -19.86
C THR A 447 5.38 -4.15 -18.53
N GLN A 448 4.67 -3.57 -17.56
CA GLN A 448 4.38 -4.14 -16.23
C GLN A 448 3.23 -5.16 -16.29
N LEU A 449 2.23 -4.92 -17.13
CA LEU A 449 0.99 -5.72 -17.17
C LEU A 449 1.22 -7.24 -17.27
N PRO A 450 2.12 -7.78 -18.11
CA PRO A 450 2.38 -9.22 -18.16
C PRO A 450 2.94 -9.78 -16.85
N TYR A 451 3.71 -8.99 -16.11
CA TYR A 451 4.24 -9.37 -14.82
C TYR A 451 3.14 -9.44 -13.76
N ALA A 452 2.33 -8.38 -13.65
CA ALA A 452 1.20 -8.32 -12.73
C ALA A 452 0.18 -9.44 -12.97
N LEU A 453 -0.13 -9.76 -14.24
CA LEU A 453 -0.99 -10.90 -14.60
C LEU A 453 -0.38 -12.25 -14.21
N THR A 454 0.94 -12.41 -14.33
CA THR A 454 1.63 -13.65 -13.91
C THR A 454 1.49 -13.85 -12.39
N PHE A 455 1.74 -12.79 -11.60
CA PHE A 455 1.59 -12.88 -10.14
C PHE A 455 0.14 -13.04 -9.73
N GLY A 456 -0.76 -12.28 -10.37
CA GLY A 456 -2.20 -12.36 -10.12
C GLY A 456 -2.74 -13.78 -10.31
N GLY A 457 -2.36 -14.44 -11.40
CA GLY A 457 -2.71 -15.84 -11.64
C GLY A 457 -2.17 -16.80 -10.57
N CYS A 458 -0.91 -16.63 -10.16
CA CYS A 458 -0.33 -17.41 -9.06
C CYS A 458 -1.04 -17.14 -7.73
N CYS A 459 -1.41 -15.89 -7.44
CA CYS A 459 -2.14 -15.51 -6.24
C CYS A 459 -3.53 -16.15 -6.18
N VAL A 460 -4.29 -16.16 -7.29
CA VAL A 460 -5.62 -16.82 -7.33
C VAL A 460 -5.49 -18.27 -6.91
N ALA A 461 -4.56 -19.02 -7.51
CA ALA A 461 -4.36 -20.42 -7.17
C ALA A 461 -3.92 -20.60 -5.70
N ALA A 462 -3.04 -19.74 -5.20
CA ALA A 462 -2.58 -19.83 -3.82
C ALA A 462 -3.66 -19.40 -2.81
N TYR A 463 -4.52 -18.42 -3.13
CA TYR A 463 -5.66 -18.07 -2.27
C TYR A 463 -6.75 -19.13 -2.24
N LEU A 464 -6.91 -19.95 -3.29
CA LEU A 464 -7.72 -21.17 -3.20
C LEU A 464 -7.13 -22.12 -2.15
N VAL A 465 -5.81 -22.36 -2.18
CA VAL A 465 -5.15 -23.19 -1.14
C VAL A 465 -5.33 -22.56 0.25
N ALA A 466 -5.17 -21.24 0.39
CA ALA A 466 -5.34 -20.52 1.65
C ALA A 466 -6.76 -20.71 2.22
N GLY A 467 -7.77 -20.58 1.41
CA GLY A 467 -9.17 -20.72 1.83
C GLY A 467 -9.51 -22.10 2.35
N PHE A 468 -8.96 -23.15 1.74
CA PHE A 468 -9.19 -24.55 2.20
C PHE A 468 -8.32 -24.93 3.40
N THR A 469 -7.08 -24.45 3.46
CA THR A 469 -6.11 -24.92 4.46
C THR A 469 -5.90 -23.95 5.63
N LYS A 470 -6.12 -22.65 5.41
CA LYS A 470 -5.79 -21.56 6.36
C LYS A 470 -4.32 -21.62 6.84
N ASN A 471 -3.47 -22.27 6.05
CA ASN A 471 -2.07 -22.54 6.40
C ASN A 471 -1.12 -21.68 5.54
N VAL A 472 -0.38 -20.80 6.20
CA VAL A 472 0.59 -19.89 5.59
C VAL A 472 1.63 -20.63 4.73
N PHE A 473 2.20 -21.74 5.25
CA PHE A 473 3.27 -22.43 4.57
C PHE A 473 2.80 -23.10 3.28
N LEU A 474 1.63 -23.74 3.31
CA LEU A 474 1.05 -24.36 2.13
C LEU A 474 0.66 -23.32 1.09
N THR A 475 0.10 -22.21 1.53
CA THR A 475 -0.29 -21.09 0.68
C THR A 475 0.92 -20.45 0.00
N MET A 476 1.96 -20.13 0.76
CA MET A 476 3.19 -19.56 0.24
C MET A 476 3.89 -20.53 -0.72
N ALA A 477 4.00 -21.82 -0.33
CA ALA A 477 4.60 -22.85 -1.18
C ALA A 477 3.86 -22.98 -2.52
N ALA A 478 2.53 -22.98 -2.52
CA ALA A 478 1.72 -23.05 -3.75
C ALA A 478 2.02 -21.85 -4.68
N GLY A 479 2.03 -20.63 -4.14
CA GLY A 479 2.33 -19.42 -4.92
C GLY A 479 3.74 -19.43 -5.49
N VAL A 480 4.74 -19.73 -4.67
CA VAL A 480 6.16 -19.73 -5.06
C VAL A 480 6.48 -20.84 -6.09
N ILE A 481 5.99 -22.06 -5.85
CA ILE A 481 6.21 -23.17 -6.79
C ILE A 481 5.57 -22.86 -8.15
N LEU A 482 4.35 -22.32 -8.16
CA LEU A 482 3.67 -21.95 -9.40
C LEU A 482 4.42 -20.83 -10.12
N LEU A 483 4.86 -19.79 -9.39
CA LEU A 483 5.66 -18.70 -9.98
C LEU A 483 6.92 -19.24 -10.66
N PHE A 484 7.72 -20.05 -9.96
CA PHE A 484 8.95 -20.59 -10.54
C PHE A 484 8.68 -21.57 -11.69
N ALA A 485 7.58 -22.33 -11.65
CA ALA A 485 7.18 -23.17 -12.77
C ALA A 485 6.86 -22.33 -14.03
N VAL A 486 6.11 -21.24 -13.88
CA VAL A 486 5.80 -20.29 -14.98
C VAL A 486 7.07 -19.63 -15.52
N LEU A 487 7.95 -19.14 -14.63
CA LEU A 487 9.21 -18.50 -15.04
C LEU A 487 10.15 -19.47 -15.75
N SER A 488 10.24 -20.71 -15.27
CA SER A 488 11.03 -21.76 -15.91
C SER A 488 10.48 -22.10 -17.31
N PHE A 489 9.18 -22.18 -17.45
CA PHE A 489 8.51 -22.39 -18.74
C PHE A 489 8.79 -21.22 -19.72
N ILE A 490 8.69 -19.96 -19.25
CA ILE A 490 9.00 -18.78 -20.06
C ILE A 490 10.46 -18.81 -20.52
N ARG A 491 11.39 -19.11 -19.61
CA ARG A 491 12.83 -19.22 -19.93
C ARG A 491 13.11 -20.31 -20.95
N TYR A 492 12.50 -21.49 -20.79
CA TYR A 492 12.60 -22.60 -21.73
C TYR A 492 12.16 -22.19 -23.13
N ARG A 493 10.99 -21.55 -23.25
CA ARG A 493 10.49 -21.05 -24.55
C ARG A 493 11.37 -19.98 -25.18
N GLN A 494 12.04 -19.15 -24.40
CA GLN A 494 12.95 -18.13 -24.92
C GLN A 494 14.29 -18.70 -25.39
N GLY A 495 14.77 -19.78 -24.80
CA GLY A 495 16.02 -20.46 -25.21
C GLY A 495 15.88 -21.31 -26.46
N HIS A 496 14.62 -21.54 -26.93
CA HIS A 496 14.32 -22.33 -28.15
C HIS A 496 13.83 -21.46 -29.32
N LYS A 497 13.88 -20.14 -29.17
CA LYS A 497 13.70 -19.14 -30.22
C LYS A 497 15.00 -18.41 -30.50
#